data_6ba2788456b43fe11b3ce12f1f44ffde
#
_entry.id   6ba2788456b43fe11b3ce12f1f44ffde
#
_cell.length_a   1.000
_cell.length_b   1.000
_cell.length_c   1.000
_cell.angle_alpha   90.00
_cell.angle_beta   90.00
_cell.angle_gamma   90.00
#
_symmetry.space_group_name_H-M   'P 1'
#
loop_
_entity.id
_entity.type
_entity.pdbx_description
1 polymer ?
#
loop_
_entity_poly.entity_id
_entity_poly.type
_entity_poly.pdbx_seq_one_letter_code
_entity_poly.pdbx_strand_id
1 'polypeptide(L)'
;EMGAYYAPNAKERYTERVEEVATLPFSVADTTPKAITFDLGESKTIRAFFYLPTQSVGNEGTAANYELWAGETPEAMQKVAEGEFSNIRNHPVLQEVYFTPVSARYIQLRATRMVRPGEALKYEKIAVQ
;
A
#
# COMPACT_ATOMS: atom_id res chain seq x y z
N GLU A 1 23.97 -8.57 -16.33
CA GLU A 1 23.86 -9.27 -15.12
C GLU A 1 22.74 -8.70 -14.22
N MET A 2 22.56 -7.42 -14.25
CA MET A 2 21.56 -6.82 -13.41
C MET A 2 20.15 -7.20 -13.85
N GLY A 3 19.89 -7.19 -15.13
CA GLY A 3 18.57 -7.52 -15.60
C GLY A 3 18.17 -8.94 -15.28
N ALA A 4 19.08 -9.87 -15.48
CA ALA A 4 18.77 -11.26 -15.29
C ALA A 4 18.43 -11.59 -13.84
N TYR A 5 19.14 -11.00 -12.90
CA TYR A 5 18.88 -11.38 -11.54
C TYR A 5 17.75 -10.58 -10.89
N TYR A 6 17.29 -9.54 -11.54
CA TYR A 6 16.08 -8.87 -11.06
C TYR A 6 14.85 -9.71 -11.28
N ALA A 7 14.72 -10.25 -12.49
CA ALA A 7 13.47 -10.84 -12.89
C ALA A 7 13.02 -11.99 -11.96
N PRO A 8 13.87 -12.93 -11.64
CA PRO A 8 13.38 -14.08 -10.86
C PRO A 8 13.27 -13.83 -9.38
N ASN A 9 14.02 -12.87 -8.83
CA ASN A 9 14.14 -12.78 -7.38
C ASN A 9 13.54 -11.50 -6.79
N ALA A 10 13.19 -10.55 -7.63
CA ALA A 10 12.74 -9.24 -7.11
C ALA A 10 11.49 -9.38 -6.26
N LYS A 11 10.53 -10.18 -6.72
CA LYS A 11 9.28 -10.35 -5.99
C LYS A 11 9.52 -10.92 -4.61
N GLU A 12 10.33 -11.98 -4.53
CA GLU A 12 10.58 -12.61 -3.25
C GLU A 12 11.30 -11.68 -2.29
N ARG A 13 12.27 -10.92 -2.80
CA ARG A 13 13.00 -10.01 -1.95
C ARG A 13 12.12 -8.90 -1.38
N TYR A 14 11.21 -8.36 -2.19
CA TYR A 14 10.33 -7.31 -1.70
C TYR A 14 9.28 -7.86 -0.76
N THR A 15 8.85 -9.10 -0.96
CA THR A 15 7.96 -9.76 -0.02
C THR A 15 8.66 -9.96 1.32
N GLU A 16 9.92 -10.40 1.29
CA GLU A 16 10.69 -10.57 2.51
C GLU A 16 10.89 -9.25 3.23
N ARG A 17 11.14 -8.17 2.48
CA ARG A 17 11.31 -6.86 3.08
C ARG A 17 10.09 -6.46 3.91
N VAL A 18 8.90 -6.71 3.36
CA VAL A 18 7.67 -6.40 4.08
C VAL A 18 7.59 -7.20 5.38
N GLU A 19 7.98 -8.48 5.33
CA GLU A 19 7.88 -9.33 6.50
C GLU A 19 8.96 -9.04 7.53
N GLU A 20 10.09 -8.49 7.10
CA GLU A 20 11.17 -8.13 8.02
C GLU A 20 10.89 -6.86 8.79
N VAL A 21 10.05 -5.98 8.25
CA VAL A 21 9.73 -4.74 8.92
C VAL A 21 8.77 -5.02 10.06
N ALA A 22 9.05 -4.45 11.23
CA ALA A 22 8.14 -4.58 12.36
C ALA A 22 6.84 -3.89 11.99
N THR A 23 5.76 -4.66 11.93
CA THR A 23 4.48 -4.16 11.47
C THR A 23 3.42 -4.33 12.53
N LEU A 24 2.38 -3.50 12.42
CA LEU A 24 1.21 -3.60 13.28
C LEU A 24 0.21 -4.55 12.62
N PRO A 25 -0.47 -5.39 13.41
CA PRO A 25 -1.51 -6.26 12.85
C PRO A 25 -2.69 -5.43 12.34
N PHE A 26 -3.35 -5.95 11.33
CA PHE A 26 -4.52 -5.27 10.76
C PHE A 26 -5.45 -6.28 10.11
N SER A 27 -6.68 -5.82 9.88
CA SER A 27 -7.65 -6.55 9.07
C SER A 27 -8.26 -5.57 8.08
N VAL A 28 -8.94 -6.10 7.06
CA VAL A 28 -9.61 -5.24 6.08
C VAL A 28 -10.98 -4.89 6.63
N ALA A 29 -11.22 -3.59 6.82
CA ALA A 29 -12.50 -3.12 7.35
C ALA A 29 -13.50 -2.81 6.24
N ASP A 30 -13.01 -2.32 5.10
CA ASP A 30 -13.90 -1.94 4.01
C ASP A 30 -13.13 -1.95 2.70
N THR A 31 -13.81 -2.27 1.60
CA THR A 31 -13.21 -2.31 0.28
C THR A 31 -14.18 -1.70 -0.71
N THR A 32 -13.69 -0.72 -1.47
CA THR A 32 -14.40 -0.18 -2.63
C THR A 32 -13.48 -0.34 -3.82
N PRO A 33 -13.98 -0.11 -5.05
CA PRO A 33 -13.11 -0.31 -6.21
C PRO A 33 -11.82 0.52 -6.18
N LYS A 34 -11.83 1.67 -5.52
CA LYS A 34 -10.66 2.54 -5.53
C LYS A 34 -10.06 2.80 -4.16
N ALA A 35 -10.55 2.14 -3.12
CA ALA A 35 -10.05 2.39 -1.78
C ALA A 35 -10.20 1.14 -0.92
N ILE A 36 -9.20 0.89 -0.08
CA ILE A 36 -9.24 -0.20 0.87
C ILE A 36 -8.91 0.38 2.24
N THR A 37 -9.79 0.12 3.21
CA THR A 37 -9.62 0.62 4.57
C THR A 37 -9.17 -0.54 5.45
N PHE A 38 -8.09 -0.33 6.19
CA PHE A 38 -7.51 -1.32 7.10
C PHE A 38 -7.79 -0.91 8.54
N ASP A 39 -8.16 -1.88 9.36
CA ASP A 39 -8.48 -1.69 10.78
C ASP A 39 -7.34 -2.27 11.61
N LEU A 40 -6.70 -1.43 12.41
CA LEU A 40 -5.60 -1.87 13.27
C LEU A 40 -6.10 -2.47 14.58
N GLY A 41 -7.42 -2.49 14.79
CA GLY A 41 -8.02 -3.08 15.97
C GLY A 41 -8.15 -2.14 17.13
N GLU A 42 -7.25 -1.20 17.26
CA GLU A 42 -7.27 -0.17 18.30
C GLU A 42 -6.39 0.97 17.85
N SER A 43 -6.49 2.07 18.55
CA SER A 43 -5.70 3.26 18.21
C SER A 43 -4.22 2.98 18.44
N LYS A 44 -3.40 3.27 17.44
CA LYS A 44 -1.95 3.09 17.51
C LYS A 44 -1.28 4.26 16.81
N THR A 45 -0.04 4.53 17.19
CA THR A 45 0.74 5.55 16.52
C THR A 45 1.37 4.91 15.28
N ILE A 46 1.08 5.48 14.12
CA ILE A 46 1.59 4.96 12.85
C ILE A 46 2.36 6.05 12.12
N ARG A 47 3.34 5.64 11.31
CA ARG A 47 4.21 6.60 10.61
C ARG A 47 4.62 6.09 9.23
N ALA A 48 4.22 4.88 8.83
CA ALA A 48 4.63 4.35 7.54
C ALA A 48 3.62 3.36 7.02
N PHE A 49 3.52 3.30 5.70
CA PHE A 49 2.63 2.38 4.99
C PHE A 49 3.43 1.77 3.86
N PHE A 50 3.33 0.45 3.73
CA PHE A 50 4.06 -0.28 2.70
C PHE A 50 3.06 -0.97 1.77
N TYR A 51 3.26 -0.80 0.48
CA TYR A 51 2.37 -1.34 -0.53
C TYR A 51 3.19 -2.12 -1.54
N LEU A 52 2.93 -3.42 -1.63
CA LEU A 52 3.48 -4.25 -2.68
C LEU A 52 2.35 -4.54 -3.65
N PRO A 53 2.40 -4.01 -4.88
CA PRO A 53 1.32 -4.26 -5.85
C PRO A 53 1.32 -5.71 -6.29
N THR A 54 0.23 -6.12 -6.93
CA THR A 54 0.15 -7.48 -7.45
C THR A 54 1.30 -7.73 -8.40
N GLN A 55 1.78 -8.96 -8.40
CA GLN A 55 2.93 -9.34 -9.22
C GLN A 55 2.50 -10.02 -10.51
N SER A 56 1.22 -9.94 -10.83
CA SER A 56 0.72 -10.52 -12.07
C SER A 56 1.11 -9.67 -13.27
N VAL A 57 1.14 -10.30 -14.43
CA VAL A 57 1.43 -9.62 -15.68
C VAL A 57 0.31 -8.62 -15.95
N GLY A 58 0.67 -7.43 -16.41
CA GLY A 58 -0.31 -6.44 -16.80
C GLY A 58 -0.70 -5.44 -15.73
N ASN A 59 -0.10 -5.51 -14.55
CA ASN A 59 -0.34 -4.53 -13.48
C ASN A 59 -1.81 -4.49 -13.05
N GLU A 60 -2.42 -5.65 -12.92
CA GLU A 60 -3.82 -5.74 -12.56
C GLU A 60 -4.04 -5.16 -11.16
N GLY A 61 -4.96 -4.18 -11.06
CA GLY A 61 -5.32 -3.60 -9.77
C GLY A 61 -4.25 -2.73 -9.12
N THR A 62 -3.26 -2.27 -9.89
CA THR A 62 -2.13 -1.50 -9.35
C THR A 62 -2.46 -0.01 -9.33
N ALA A 63 -2.27 0.63 -8.16
CA ALA A 63 -2.43 2.06 -8.02
C ALA A 63 -1.21 2.79 -8.59
N ALA A 64 -1.44 3.83 -9.36
CA ALA A 64 -0.38 4.68 -9.88
C ALA A 64 -0.23 5.92 -9.03
N ASN A 65 -1.33 6.61 -8.74
CA ASN A 65 -1.34 7.75 -7.84
C ASN A 65 -2.22 7.41 -6.64
N TYR A 66 -1.89 7.95 -5.50
CA TYR A 66 -2.54 7.54 -4.26
C TYR A 66 -2.73 8.68 -3.29
N GLU A 67 -3.66 8.45 -2.36
CA GLU A 67 -3.77 9.21 -1.12
C GLU A 67 -3.84 8.21 0.02
N LEU A 68 -3.21 8.54 1.14
CA LEU A 68 -3.34 7.78 2.37
C LEU A 68 -4.10 8.61 3.37
N TRP A 69 -5.10 8.00 3.98
CA TRP A 69 -5.96 8.64 4.98
C TRP A 69 -5.90 7.82 6.26
N ALA A 70 -5.93 8.49 7.40
CA ALA A 70 -5.86 7.80 8.68
C ALA A 70 -6.70 8.54 9.71
N GLY A 71 -7.27 7.78 10.66
CA GLY A 71 -8.08 8.38 11.71
C GLY A 71 -8.56 7.35 12.70
N GLU A 72 -9.25 7.84 13.75
CA GLU A 72 -9.74 6.99 14.82
C GLU A 72 -11.02 6.26 14.44
N THR A 73 -11.77 6.80 13.48
CA THR A 73 -12.98 6.16 12.95
C THR A 73 -12.98 6.33 11.44
N PRO A 74 -13.72 5.47 10.72
CA PRO A 74 -13.79 5.62 9.26
C PRO A 74 -14.32 6.96 8.80
N GLU A 75 -15.15 7.61 9.63
CA GLU A 75 -15.74 8.90 9.27
C GLU A 75 -14.85 10.08 9.61
N ALA A 76 -13.80 9.87 10.39
CA ALA A 76 -12.97 10.96 10.90
C ALA A 76 -11.52 10.82 10.40
N MET A 77 -11.32 10.26 9.23
CA MET A 77 -9.98 10.13 8.67
C MET A 77 -9.53 11.43 8.02
N GLN A 78 -8.23 11.67 8.08
CA GLN A 78 -7.59 12.82 7.44
C GLN A 78 -6.48 12.32 6.53
N LYS A 79 -6.21 13.09 5.47
CA LYS A 79 -5.15 12.72 4.54
C LYS A 79 -3.80 12.91 5.20
N VAL A 80 -2.98 11.86 5.21
CA VAL A 80 -1.65 11.90 5.82
C VAL A 80 -0.55 11.86 4.78
N ALA A 81 -0.86 11.45 3.54
CA ALA A 81 0.14 11.41 2.47
C ALA A 81 -0.55 11.32 1.13
N GLU A 82 0.14 11.73 0.08
CA GLU A 82 -0.36 11.57 -1.29
C GLU A 82 0.83 11.63 -2.23
N GLY A 83 0.67 11.06 -3.39
CA GLY A 83 1.74 11.11 -4.37
C GLY A 83 1.53 10.16 -5.52
N GLU A 84 2.62 9.92 -6.22
CA GLU A 84 2.66 9.00 -7.34
C GLU A 84 3.70 7.94 -7.03
N PHE A 85 3.33 6.65 -7.24
CA PHE A 85 4.28 5.57 -7.05
C PHE A 85 5.25 5.55 -8.22
N SER A 86 6.53 5.68 -7.91
CA SER A 86 7.56 5.86 -8.91
C SER A 86 7.72 4.60 -9.75
N ASN A 87 7.52 4.72 -11.06
CA ASN A 87 7.79 3.66 -12.04
C ASN A 87 7.09 2.34 -11.70
N ILE A 88 5.94 2.39 -11.06
CA ILE A 88 5.28 1.19 -10.58
C ILE A 88 4.77 0.31 -11.71
N ARG A 89 4.49 0.92 -12.87
CA ARG A 89 4.01 0.17 -14.03
C ARG A 89 5.08 -0.78 -14.55
N ASN A 90 6.32 -0.33 -14.61
CA ASN A 90 7.42 -1.12 -15.14
C ASN A 90 8.13 -1.92 -14.06
N HIS A 91 8.04 -1.45 -12.82
CA HIS A 91 8.69 -2.08 -11.67
C HIS A 91 7.69 -2.15 -10.53
N PRO A 92 6.85 -3.19 -10.46
CA PRO A 92 5.88 -3.32 -9.39
C PRO A 92 6.55 -3.80 -8.10
N VAL A 93 7.43 -2.94 -7.57
CA VAL A 93 8.20 -3.24 -6.37
C VAL A 93 7.52 -2.63 -5.15
N LEU A 94 7.98 -3.01 -3.97
CA LEU A 94 7.46 -2.49 -2.72
C LEU A 94 7.57 -0.97 -2.70
N GLN A 95 6.46 -0.33 -2.38
CA GLN A 95 6.40 1.12 -2.24
C GLN A 95 6.33 1.44 -0.75
N GLU A 96 7.23 2.32 -0.29
CA GLU A 96 7.30 2.71 1.11
C GLU A 96 6.88 4.16 1.21
N VAL A 97 5.87 4.42 2.05
CA VAL A 97 5.37 5.78 2.24
C VAL A 97 5.52 6.14 3.71
N TYR A 98 6.28 7.19 3.97
CA TYR A 98 6.50 7.67 5.34
C TYR A 98 5.80 8.99 5.53
N PHE A 99 5.24 9.20 6.72
CA PHE A 99 4.52 10.43 7.03
C PHE A 99 4.71 10.78 8.49
N THR A 100 4.30 12.00 8.85
CA THR A 100 4.37 12.45 10.22
C THR A 100 3.55 11.50 11.10
N PRO A 101 4.12 11.01 12.21
CA PRO A 101 3.40 10.07 13.06
C PRO A 101 2.03 10.59 13.46
N VAL A 102 1.05 9.70 13.42
CA VAL A 102 -0.33 10.05 13.72
C VAL A 102 -0.95 8.91 14.51
N SER A 103 -1.84 9.25 15.44
CA SER A 103 -2.58 8.26 16.21
C SER A 103 -3.84 7.91 15.43
N ALA A 104 -4.00 6.62 15.12
CA ALA A 104 -5.13 6.19 14.30
C ALA A 104 -5.43 4.73 14.53
N ARG A 105 -6.69 4.36 14.35
CA ARG A 105 -7.11 2.96 14.32
C ARG A 105 -7.32 2.49 12.90
N TYR A 106 -7.67 3.39 11.98
CA TYR A 106 -7.94 3.04 10.60
C TYR A 106 -6.96 3.76 9.67
N ILE A 107 -6.52 3.05 8.64
CA ILE A 107 -5.74 3.67 7.56
C ILE A 107 -6.33 3.20 6.24
N GLN A 108 -6.43 4.13 5.29
CA GLN A 108 -7.06 3.83 4.01
C GLN A 108 -6.13 4.21 2.87
N LEU A 109 -5.96 3.27 1.95
CA LEU A 109 -5.25 3.54 0.69
C LEU A 109 -6.30 3.84 -0.37
N ARG A 110 -6.23 5.03 -0.95
CA ARG A 110 -7.09 5.44 -2.06
C ARG A 110 -6.26 5.55 -3.33
N ALA A 111 -6.70 4.89 -4.38
CA ALA A 111 -6.08 5.03 -5.68
C ALA A 111 -6.75 6.19 -6.40
N THR A 112 -6.02 7.29 -6.56
CA THR A 112 -6.56 8.43 -7.29
C THR A 112 -6.34 8.26 -8.79
N ARG A 113 -5.41 7.39 -9.18
CA ARG A 113 -5.23 6.98 -10.57
C ARG A 113 -4.71 5.55 -10.57
N MET A 114 -5.30 4.71 -11.41
CA MET A 114 -4.88 3.33 -11.58
C MET A 114 -3.97 3.22 -12.79
N VAL A 115 -3.03 2.26 -12.75
CA VAL A 115 -2.20 1.97 -13.92
C VAL A 115 -3.10 1.55 -15.08
N ARG A 116 -4.11 0.72 -14.80
CA ARG A 116 -5.10 0.31 -15.79
C ARG A 116 -6.47 0.83 -15.35
N PRO A 117 -7.02 1.80 -16.06
CA PRO A 117 -8.32 2.39 -15.66
C PRO A 117 -9.43 1.35 -15.61
N GLY A 118 -10.34 1.52 -14.68
CA GLY A 118 -11.52 0.67 -14.59
C GLY A 118 -11.37 -0.57 -13.76
N GLU A 119 -10.18 -0.87 -13.26
CA GLU A 119 -9.96 -2.04 -12.43
C GLU A 119 -10.05 -1.68 -10.95
N ALA A 120 -10.42 -2.67 -10.13
CA ALA A 120 -10.46 -2.49 -8.69
C ALA A 120 -9.04 -2.57 -8.12
N LEU A 121 -8.80 -1.79 -7.08
CA LEU A 121 -7.51 -1.76 -6.39
C LEU A 121 -7.23 -3.11 -5.74
N LYS A 122 -6.03 -3.62 -5.92
CA LYS A 122 -5.56 -4.89 -5.35
C LYS A 122 -4.17 -4.71 -4.81
N TYR A 123 -3.71 -5.67 -4.02
CA TYR A 123 -2.36 -5.66 -3.50
C TYR A 123 -1.87 -7.09 -3.27
N GLU A 124 -0.55 -7.25 -3.28
CA GLU A 124 0.09 -8.51 -2.92
C GLU A 124 0.36 -8.56 -1.42
N LYS A 125 0.91 -7.48 -0.89
CA LYS A 125 1.22 -7.35 0.54
C LYS A 125 0.98 -5.91 0.97
N ILE A 126 0.56 -5.77 2.22
CA ILE A 126 0.40 -4.46 2.87
C ILE A 126 1.07 -4.57 4.24
N ALA A 127 1.71 -3.50 4.65
CA ALA A 127 2.24 -3.41 6.00
C ALA A 127 2.05 -2.00 6.52
N VAL A 128 1.84 -1.88 7.82
CA VAL A 128 1.67 -0.61 8.50
C VAL A 128 2.63 -0.57 9.67
N GLN A 129 3.33 0.53 9.83
CA GLN A 129 4.33 0.66 10.86
C GLN A 129 4.15 1.94 11.66
#